data_9e82cd70c9999d2ff10616850681f1e0
#
_entry.id   9e82cd70c9999d2ff10616850681f1e0
#
_cell.length_a   1.000
_cell.length_b   1.000
_cell.length_c   1.000
_cell.angle_alpha   90.00
_cell.angle_beta   90.00
_cell.angle_gamma   90.00
#
_symmetry.space_group_name_H-M   'P 1'
#
loop_
_entity.id
_entity.type
_entity.pdbx_description
1 polymer ?
#
loop_
_entity_poly.entity_id
_entity_poly.type
_entity_poly.pdbx_seq_one_letter_code
_entity_poly.pdbx_strand_id
1 'polypeptide(L)'
;MDELVTGYGGNGVSFVFELEEGGGYDGLDPYVLLSAATPSPAVFRASTPLSGTDTNAVSALQESLSFQVSSDAIYAIPGGLRLRLGRETLEIGGDGTVTYHTSEELPTRYPVGEDGYTVTELVETTRRLAADTVGRTCGAARLYLAGVETGGDGAVTVSFGYSLNGAAVLLPADGCAARFTVQDGQITDYTLRFREYEETAEHSLLLPERQAAAALDALSPEGRELLLCYTDNGGDTVQAGWVAR
;
A
#
# COMPACT_ATOMS: atom_id res chain seq x y z
N MET A 1 13.84 44.45 -11.50
CA MET A 1 13.96 43.02 -11.85
C MET A 1 12.58 42.38 -12.03
N ASP A 2 11.55 42.80 -11.30
CA ASP A 2 10.19 42.25 -11.45
C ASP A 2 9.55 42.49 -12.83
N GLU A 3 9.85 43.62 -13.48
CA GLU A 3 9.34 43.92 -14.85
C GLU A 3 9.91 43.00 -15.94
N LEU A 4 11.13 42.47 -15.75
CA LEU A 4 11.76 41.54 -16.69
C LEU A 4 11.19 40.11 -16.55
N VAL A 5 10.71 39.75 -15.36
CA VAL A 5 10.11 38.44 -15.07
C VAL A 5 8.64 38.37 -15.54
N THR A 6 7.89 39.44 -15.38
CA THR A 6 6.50 39.53 -15.83
C THR A 6 6.32 39.57 -17.35
N GLY A 7 7.37 39.96 -18.12
CA GLY A 7 7.34 39.95 -19.57
C GLY A 7 7.60 38.59 -20.23
N TYR A 8 8.05 37.59 -19.49
CA TYR A 8 8.44 36.28 -20.03
C TYR A 8 7.31 35.25 -19.92
N GLY A 9 6.09 35.63 -20.29
CA GLY A 9 4.92 34.74 -20.28
C GLY A 9 4.86 33.77 -21.47
N GLY A 10 5.93 33.59 -22.26
CA GLY A 10 5.84 32.95 -23.56
C GLY A 10 5.93 31.42 -23.60
N ASN A 11 6.49 30.74 -22.60
CA ASN A 11 6.71 29.28 -22.65
C ASN A 11 6.09 28.50 -21.48
N GLY A 12 5.36 29.16 -20.58
CA GLY A 12 4.71 28.51 -19.44
C GLY A 12 5.67 27.92 -18.42
N VAL A 13 6.96 28.25 -18.47
CA VAL A 13 7.95 27.77 -17.51
C VAL A 13 8.13 28.81 -16.41
N SER A 14 7.85 28.41 -15.17
CA SER A 14 8.20 29.19 -13.98
C SER A 14 9.62 28.83 -13.54
N PHE A 15 10.34 29.80 -12.99
CA PHE A 15 11.66 29.59 -12.41
C PHE A 15 11.73 30.23 -11.02
N VAL A 16 12.50 29.64 -10.16
CA VAL A 16 12.77 30.15 -8.81
C VAL A 16 14.22 30.60 -8.79
N PHE A 17 14.46 31.82 -8.29
CA PHE A 17 15.78 32.33 -8.03
C PHE A 17 16.07 32.23 -6.54
N GLU A 18 17.17 31.65 -6.16
CA GLU A 18 17.68 31.77 -4.80
C GLU A 18 18.28 33.17 -4.65
N LEU A 19 17.79 33.96 -3.70
CA LEU A 19 18.20 35.33 -3.47
C LEU A 19 19.10 35.49 -2.24
N GLU A 20 19.33 34.42 -1.46
CA GLU A 20 20.11 34.47 -0.21
C GLU A 20 21.30 33.51 -0.29
N GLU A 21 22.51 34.05 -0.17
CA GLU A 21 23.71 33.26 0.05
C GLU A 21 23.63 32.61 1.43
N GLY A 22 23.81 31.28 1.49
CA GLY A 22 23.81 30.51 2.73
C GLY A 22 22.46 29.90 3.14
N GLY A 23 21.48 29.84 2.26
CA GLY A 23 20.14 29.29 2.53
C GLY A 23 20.04 27.75 2.58
N GLY A 24 21.14 27.02 2.64
CA GLY A 24 21.13 25.55 2.68
C GLY A 24 21.04 24.87 1.31
N TYR A 25 21.12 25.64 0.24
CA TYR A 25 21.11 25.17 -1.16
C TYR A 25 22.45 25.41 -1.88
N ASP A 26 23.54 25.39 -1.14
CA ASP A 26 24.89 25.75 -1.64
C ASP A 26 25.38 24.88 -2.82
N GLY A 27 24.68 23.79 -3.14
CA GLY A 27 24.98 22.94 -4.29
C GLY A 27 24.09 23.19 -5.51
N LEU A 28 23.08 24.07 -5.43
CA LEU A 28 22.22 24.39 -6.57
C LEU A 28 22.74 25.63 -7.31
N ASP A 29 22.90 25.48 -8.62
CA ASP A 29 23.12 26.64 -9.49
C ASP A 29 21.89 27.56 -9.40
N PRO A 30 22.03 28.82 -8.93
CA PRO A 30 20.91 29.75 -8.78
C PRO A 30 20.22 30.08 -10.09
N TYR A 31 20.82 29.74 -11.22
CA TYR A 31 20.26 29.95 -12.56
C TYR A 31 19.57 28.71 -13.14
N VAL A 32 19.51 27.61 -12.39
CA VAL A 32 18.78 26.41 -12.83
C VAL A 32 17.29 26.70 -12.84
N LEU A 33 16.67 26.55 -14.01
CA LEU A 33 15.23 26.53 -14.16
C LEU A 33 14.66 25.36 -13.36
N LEU A 34 14.03 25.67 -12.24
CA LEU A 34 13.26 24.67 -11.50
C LEU A 34 11.93 24.47 -12.22
N SER A 35 11.57 23.21 -12.48
CA SER A 35 10.31 22.88 -13.15
C SER A 35 9.14 23.60 -12.48
N ALA A 36 8.31 24.25 -13.30
CA ALA A 36 7.11 24.94 -12.83
C ALA A 36 6.03 23.98 -12.29
N ALA A 37 6.08 22.73 -12.68
CA ALA A 37 5.07 21.76 -12.29
C ALA A 37 5.31 21.31 -10.84
N THR A 38 4.67 21.99 -9.90
CA THR A 38 4.49 21.44 -8.56
C THR A 38 3.53 20.26 -8.65
N PRO A 39 3.91 19.06 -8.22
CA PRO A 39 2.96 17.95 -8.16
C PRO A 39 1.77 18.35 -7.28
N SER A 40 0.58 18.11 -7.77
CA SER A 40 -0.67 18.39 -7.05
C SER A 40 -1.54 17.13 -7.04
N PRO A 41 -1.07 16.06 -6.37
CA PRO A 41 -1.80 14.81 -6.32
C PRO A 41 -3.08 14.98 -5.50
N ALA A 42 -4.14 14.27 -5.93
CA ALA A 42 -5.42 14.29 -5.22
C ALA A 42 -5.27 13.77 -3.80
N VAL A 43 -6.11 14.27 -2.91
CA VAL A 43 -6.32 13.71 -1.56
C VAL A 43 -7.39 12.64 -1.66
N PHE A 44 -7.24 11.55 -0.93
CA PHE A 44 -8.22 10.48 -0.89
C PHE A 44 -8.87 10.40 0.48
N ARG A 45 -10.18 10.14 0.48
CA ARG A 45 -10.88 9.65 1.67
C ARG A 45 -10.62 8.16 1.77
N ALA A 46 -10.27 7.69 2.96
CA ALA A 46 -10.07 6.28 3.21
C ALA A 46 -11.10 5.76 4.23
N SER A 47 -11.57 4.54 4.00
CA SER A 47 -12.50 3.86 4.90
C SER A 47 -12.13 2.39 5.04
N THR A 48 -12.72 1.74 6.03
CA THR A 48 -12.57 0.30 6.26
C THR A 48 -13.87 -0.39 5.85
N PRO A 49 -13.93 -1.03 4.66
CA PRO A 49 -15.17 -1.63 4.13
C PRO A 49 -15.57 -2.91 4.86
N LEU A 50 -14.64 -3.52 5.60
CA LEU A 50 -14.88 -4.75 6.37
C LEU A 50 -14.93 -4.45 7.86
N SER A 51 -16.03 -4.82 8.49
CA SER A 51 -16.19 -4.82 9.94
C SER A 51 -16.69 -6.17 10.42
N GLY A 52 -16.11 -6.70 11.50
CA GLY A 52 -16.57 -7.93 12.13
C GLY A 52 -18.01 -7.85 12.67
N THR A 53 -18.60 -6.67 12.76
CA THR A 53 -19.99 -6.48 13.17
C THR A 53 -20.98 -6.50 11.99
N ASP A 54 -20.50 -6.38 10.75
CA ASP A 54 -21.31 -6.46 9.54
C ASP A 54 -21.40 -7.92 9.06
N THR A 55 -22.50 -8.59 9.37
CA THR A 55 -22.75 -9.98 9.02
C THR A 55 -22.71 -10.21 7.50
N ASN A 56 -23.14 -9.24 6.68
CA ASN A 56 -23.12 -9.38 5.23
C ASN A 56 -21.69 -9.31 4.68
N ALA A 57 -20.90 -8.36 5.18
CA ALA A 57 -19.50 -8.25 4.81
C ALA A 57 -18.69 -9.48 5.22
N VAL A 58 -18.95 -10.01 6.42
CA VAL A 58 -18.32 -11.27 6.89
C VAL A 58 -18.72 -12.46 6.02
N SER A 59 -20.02 -12.59 5.64
CA SER A 59 -20.48 -13.66 4.76
C SER A 59 -19.87 -13.57 3.35
N ALA A 60 -19.80 -12.39 2.79
CA ALA A 60 -19.16 -12.15 1.49
C ALA A 60 -17.66 -12.48 1.51
N LEU A 61 -16.99 -12.17 2.61
CA LEU A 61 -15.58 -12.53 2.82
C LEU A 61 -15.41 -14.05 2.89
N GLN A 62 -16.25 -14.75 3.65
CA GLN A 62 -16.22 -16.20 3.76
C GLN A 62 -16.41 -16.87 2.39
N GLU A 63 -17.29 -16.33 1.56
CA GLU A 63 -17.52 -16.81 0.20
C GLU A 63 -16.28 -16.59 -0.69
N SER A 64 -15.72 -15.37 -0.69
CA SER A 64 -14.54 -15.03 -1.50
C SER A 64 -13.30 -15.84 -1.12
N LEU A 65 -13.16 -16.19 0.16
CA LEU A 65 -12.07 -17.02 0.68
C LEU A 65 -12.37 -18.53 0.64
N SER A 66 -13.56 -18.93 0.18
CA SER A 66 -14.02 -20.33 0.28
C SER A 66 -13.91 -20.89 1.71
N PHE A 67 -14.05 -20.01 2.72
CA PHE A 67 -13.90 -20.32 4.15
C PHE A 67 -15.26 -20.28 4.86
N GLN A 68 -16.18 -21.12 4.43
CA GLN A 68 -17.52 -21.17 5.01
C GLN A 68 -17.54 -22.01 6.29
N VAL A 69 -18.05 -21.43 7.35
CA VAL A 69 -18.22 -22.09 8.64
C VAL A 69 -19.65 -21.93 9.14
N SER A 70 -20.09 -22.86 9.99
CA SER A 70 -21.36 -22.76 10.70
C SER A 70 -21.28 -21.70 11.81
N SER A 71 -22.42 -21.17 12.22
CA SER A 71 -22.50 -20.10 13.23
C SER A 71 -21.90 -20.47 14.60
N ASP A 72 -21.86 -21.75 14.94
CA ASP A 72 -21.26 -22.28 16.17
C ASP A 72 -19.69 -22.29 16.11
N ALA A 73 -19.11 -22.10 14.93
CA ALA A 73 -17.67 -21.99 14.75
C ALA A 73 -17.20 -20.54 14.64
N ILE A 74 -18.07 -19.57 14.91
CA ILE A 74 -17.76 -18.13 14.92
C ILE A 74 -17.74 -17.63 16.37
N TYR A 75 -16.62 -17.07 16.79
CA TYR A 75 -16.38 -16.60 18.14
C TYR A 75 -16.05 -15.12 18.16
N ALA A 76 -16.69 -14.36 19.05
CA ALA A 76 -16.27 -13.00 19.34
C ALA A 76 -14.93 -13.02 20.10
N ILE A 77 -14.00 -12.20 19.65
CA ILE A 77 -12.72 -11.95 20.32
C ILE A 77 -12.57 -10.45 20.62
N PRO A 78 -11.67 -10.04 21.50
CA PRO A 78 -11.39 -8.61 21.70
C PRO A 78 -11.01 -7.94 20.37
N GLY A 79 -11.81 -6.98 19.92
CA GLY A 79 -11.58 -6.22 18.70
C GLY A 79 -11.97 -6.91 17.40
N GLY A 80 -12.69 -8.04 17.42
CA GLY A 80 -13.09 -8.70 16.18
C GLY A 80 -13.80 -10.03 16.32
N LEU A 81 -13.70 -10.84 15.27
CA LEU A 81 -14.25 -12.19 15.20
C LEU A 81 -13.14 -13.21 14.87
N ARG A 82 -13.33 -14.43 15.36
CA ARG A 82 -12.52 -15.60 14.99
C ARG A 82 -13.43 -16.69 14.46
N LEU A 83 -13.11 -17.21 13.29
CA LEU A 83 -13.77 -18.32 12.63
C LEU A 83 -12.82 -19.51 12.64
N ARG A 84 -13.32 -20.70 12.95
CA ARG A 84 -12.51 -21.93 13.00
C ARG A 84 -13.09 -23.01 12.12
N LEU A 85 -12.23 -23.68 11.36
CA LEU A 85 -12.58 -24.83 10.54
C LEU A 85 -11.47 -25.88 10.65
N GLY A 86 -11.70 -26.90 11.47
CA GLY A 86 -10.67 -27.88 11.79
C GLY A 86 -9.47 -27.21 12.51
N ARG A 87 -8.31 -27.25 11.88
CA ARG A 87 -7.08 -26.62 12.36
C ARG A 87 -6.79 -25.25 11.70
N GLU A 88 -7.70 -24.81 10.85
CA GLU A 88 -7.62 -23.51 10.19
C GLU A 88 -8.33 -22.44 11.05
N THR A 89 -7.77 -21.27 11.09
CA THR A 89 -8.30 -20.12 11.82
C THR A 89 -8.30 -18.90 10.92
N LEU A 90 -9.43 -18.18 10.88
CA LEU A 90 -9.57 -16.89 10.23
C LEU A 90 -9.98 -15.88 11.31
N GLU A 91 -9.21 -14.81 11.45
CA GLU A 91 -9.53 -13.71 12.36
C GLU A 91 -9.84 -12.47 11.56
N ILE A 92 -10.90 -11.76 11.95
CA ILE A 92 -11.36 -10.52 11.32
C ILE A 92 -11.31 -9.44 12.38
N GLY A 93 -10.37 -8.52 12.26
CA GLY A 93 -10.21 -7.37 13.14
C GLY A 93 -11.22 -6.26 12.83
N GLY A 94 -11.50 -5.43 13.84
CA GLY A 94 -12.35 -4.24 13.68
C GLY A 94 -11.71 -3.13 12.84
N ASP A 95 -10.41 -3.22 12.61
CA ASP A 95 -9.62 -2.33 11.76
C ASP A 95 -9.58 -2.75 10.28
N GLY A 96 -10.35 -3.79 9.91
CA GLY A 96 -10.37 -4.35 8.57
C GLY A 96 -9.19 -5.28 8.26
N THR A 97 -8.40 -5.65 9.26
CA THR A 97 -7.35 -6.65 9.08
C THR A 97 -7.94 -8.06 9.19
N VAL A 98 -7.62 -8.90 8.23
CA VAL A 98 -7.98 -10.33 8.22
C VAL A 98 -6.71 -11.14 8.24
N THR A 99 -6.61 -12.07 9.18
CA THR A 99 -5.50 -13.02 9.25
C THR A 99 -6.00 -14.43 9.14
N TYR A 100 -5.30 -15.23 8.38
CA TYR A 100 -5.51 -16.65 8.25
C TYR A 100 -4.26 -17.38 8.70
N HIS A 101 -4.48 -18.48 9.39
CA HIS A 101 -3.43 -19.40 9.79
C HIS A 101 -3.95 -20.84 9.76
N THR A 102 -3.10 -21.75 9.29
CA THR A 102 -3.36 -23.20 9.42
C THR A 102 -2.21 -23.88 10.13
N SER A 103 -2.54 -24.82 10.99
CA SER A 103 -1.61 -25.73 11.65
C SER A 103 -1.72 -27.16 11.11
N GLU A 104 -2.36 -27.35 9.96
CA GLU A 104 -2.41 -28.64 9.27
C GLU A 104 -1.06 -28.94 8.61
N GLU A 105 -0.58 -30.16 8.74
CA GLU A 105 0.67 -30.61 8.11
C GLU A 105 0.56 -30.66 6.58
N LEU A 106 -0.66 -30.86 6.06
CA LEU A 106 -0.97 -30.89 4.63
C LEU A 106 -2.25 -30.08 4.37
N PRO A 107 -2.17 -28.74 4.44
CA PRO A 107 -3.32 -27.91 4.12
C PRO A 107 -3.66 -28.05 2.63
N THR A 108 -4.96 -28.11 2.29
CA THR A 108 -5.41 -28.34 0.91
C THR A 108 -6.26 -27.20 0.35
N ARG A 109 -6.53 -26.17 1.17
CA ARG A 109 -7.46 -25.10 0.77
C ARG A 109 -6.91 -24.19 -0.31
N TYR A 110 -5.66 -23.77 -0.18
CA TYR A 110 -5.04 -22.80 -1.06
C TYR A 110 -3.75 -23.36 -1.71
N PRO A 111 -3.88 -24.37 -2.62
CA PRO A 111 -2.71 -24.92 -3.28
C PRO A 111 -2.15 -23.91 -4.30
N VAL A 112 -0.83 -23.86 -4.40
CA VAL A 112 -0.11 -23.05 -5.38
C VAL A 112 0.24 -23.89 -6.62
N GLY A 113 0.47 -25.21 -6.44
CA GLY A 113 0.77 -26.17 -7.50
C GLY A 113 0.61 -27.60 -6.99
N GLU A 114 0.40 -28.57 -7.89
CA GLU A 114 0.20 -29.98 -7.51
C GLU A 114 1.51 -30.74 -7.34
N ASP A 115 2.53 -30.48 -8.18
CA ASP A 115 3.81 -31.21 -8.20
C ASP A 115 5.04 -30.27 -8.07
N GLY A 116 4.89 -29.21 -7.34
CA GLY A 116 5.84 -28.09 -7.25
C GLY A 116 5.30 -26.87 -7.96
N TYR A 117 5.91 -25.72 -7.71
CA TYR A 117 5.45 -24.45 -8.27
C TYR A 117 6.61 -23.60 -8.76
N THR A 118 6.36 -22.81 -9.77
CA THR A 118 7.23 -21.73 -10.22
C THR A 118 6.91 -20.45 -9.46
N VAL A 119 7.85 -19.51 -9.41
CA VAL A 119 7.60 -18.17 -8.83
C VAL A 119 6.41 -17.47 -9.53
N THR A 120 6.23 -17.70 -10.82
CA THR A 120 5.11 -17.14 -11.58
C THR A 120 3.76 -17.69 -11.10
N GLU A 121 3.65 -19.00 -10.93
CA GLU A 121 2.42 -19.65 -10.41
C GLU A 121 2.13 -19.19 -8.98
N LEU A 122 3.15 -19.08 -8.16
CA LEU A 122 3.07 -18.55 -6.81
C LEU A 122 2.48 -17.14 -6.79
N VAL A 123 3.09 -16.22 -7.55
CA VAL A 123 2.65 -14.83 -7.65
C VAL A 123 1.24 -14.75 -8.23
N GLU A 124 0.91 -15.52 -9.26
CA GLU A 124 -0.41 -15.48 -9.90
C GLU A 124 -1.51 -16.02 -8.97
N THR A 125 -1.25 -17.10 -8.21
CA THR A 125 -2.20 -17.65 -7.25
C THR A 125 -2.49 -16.66 -6.12
N THR A 126 -1.44 -16.10 -5.52
CA THR A 126 -1.58 -15.09 -4.46
C THR A 126 -2.19 -13.79 -4.97
N ARG A 127 -1.86 -13.37 -6.22
CA ARG A 127 -2.47 -12.20 -6.87
C ARG A 127 -3.98 -12.38 -7.07
N ARG A 128 -4.43 -13.56 -7.51
CA ARG A 128 -5.86 -13.85 -7.68
C ARG A 128 -6.58 -13.74 -6.33
N LEU A 129 -6.03 -14.35 -5.29
CA LEU A 129 -6.63 -14.31 -3.96
C LEU A 129 -6.68 -12.86 -3.41
N ALA A 130 -5.63 -12.07 -3.60
CA ALA A 130 -5.62 -10.66 -3.24
C ALA A 130 -6.64 -9.85 -4.06
N ALA A 131 -6.73 -10.08 -5.38
CA ALA A 131 -7.67 -9.39 -6.26
C ALA A 131 -9.13 -9.71 -5.93
N ASP A 132 -9.41 -10.98 -5.61
CA ASP A 132 -10.76 -11.44 -5.26
C ASP A 132 -11.22 -11.02 -3.86
N THR A 133 -10.31 -10.53 -3.02
CA THR A 133 -10.57 -10.05 -1.67
C THR A 133 -10.39 -8.53 -1.59
N VAL A 134 -9.24 -8.07 -1.12
CA VAL A 134 -8.95 -6.63 -0.91
C VAL A 134 -9.02 -5.82 -2.21
N GLY A 135 -8.71 -6.43 -3.34
CA GLY A 135 -8.77 -5.77 -4.65
C GLY A 135 -10.19 -5.40 -5.11
N ARG A 136 -11.22 -6.13 -4.65
CA ARG A 136 -12.63 -5.81 -4.98
C ARG A 136 -13.16 -4.60 -4.22
N THR A 137 -12.58 -4.28 -3.09
CA THR A 137 -13.10 -3.26 -2.18
C THR A 137 -12.15 -2.08 -2.00
N CYS A 138 -11.07 -2.00 -2.79
CA CYS A 138 -10.06 -0.96 -2.62
C CYS A 138 -10.42 0.40 -3.28
N GLY A 139 -11.58 0.51 -3.93
CA GLY A 139 -12.04 1.75 -4.54
C GLY A 139 -11.12 2.24 -5.67
N ALA A 140 -10.59 3.44 -5.54
CA ALA A 140 -9.70 4.05 -6.53
C ALA A 140 -8.28 3.42 -6.56
N ALA A 141 -7.90 2.67 -5.52
CA ALA A 141 -6.59 2.06 -5.46
C ALA A 141 -6.43 0.88 -6.43
N ARG A 142 -5.16 0.56 -6.70
CA ARG A 142 -4.76 -0.64 -7.46
C ARG A 142 -3.79 -1.45 -6.61
N LEU A 143 -3.86 -2.77 -6.75
CA LEU A 143 -2.86 -3.66 -6.16
C LEU A 143 -1.64 -3.76 -7.06
N TYR A 144 -0.46 -3.78 -6.46
CA TYR A 144 0.80 -4.07 -7.15
C TYR A 144 1.63 -5.08 -6.34
N LEU A 145 2.46 -5.85 -7.01
CA LEU A 145 3.40 -6.76 -6.36
C LEU A 145 4.50 -5.93 -5.68
N ALA A 146 4.53 -5.96 -4.35
CA ALA A 146 5.50 -5.21 -3.56
C ALA A 146 6.80 -5.99 -3.33
N GLY A 147 6.71 -7.32 -3.23
CA GLY A 147 7.90 -8.15 -3.05
C GLY A 147 7.61 -9.64 -3.04
N VAL A 148 8.67 -10.41 -3.29
CA VAL A 148 8.71 -11.87 -3.11
C VAL A 148 10.01 -12.17 -2.35
N GLU A 149 9.90 -12.77 -1.18
CA GLU A 149 11.03 -13.06 -0.29
C GLU A 149 11.04 -14.53 0.06
N THR A 150 12.22 -15.15 0.06
CA THR A 150 12.38 -16.54 0.48
C THR A 150 13.03 -16.58 1.85
N GLY A 151 12.37 -17.18 2.82
CA GLY A 151 12.87 -17.42 4.16
C GLY A 151 13.94 -18.53 4.20
N GLY A 152 14.71 -18.56 5.29
CA GLY A 152 15.75 -19.57 5.51
C GLY A 152 15.23 -21.00 5.69
N ASP A 153 13.95 -21.14 5.99
CA ASP A 153 13.21 -22.41 6.14
C ASP A 153 12.56 -22.89 4.84
N GLY A 154 12.76 -22.15 3.74
CA GLY A 154 12.17 -22.45 2.44
C GLY A 154 10.77 -21.90 2.25
N ALA A 155 10.16 -21.26 3.26
CA ALA A 155 8.90 -20.55 3.10
C ALA A 155 9.08 -19.33 2.17
N VAL A 156 8.11 -19.06 1.32
CA VAL A 156 8.12 -17.92 0.42
C VAL A 156 7.01 -16.95 0.82
N THR A 157 7.39 -15.69 1.03
CA THR A 157 6.44 -14.61 1.33
C THR A 157 6.21 -13.76 0.09
N VAL A 158 4.94 -13.58 -0.29
CA VAL A 158 4.52 -12.68 -1.38
C VAL A 158 3.72 -11.54 -0.78
N SER A 159 4.10 -10.30 -1.11
CA SER A 159 3.46 -9.10 -0.59
C SER A 159 2.92 -8.23 -1.72
N PHE A 160 1.70 -7.70 -1.53
CA PHE A 160 1.06 -6.75 -2.43
C PHE A 160 0.80 -5.45 -1.70
N GLY A 161 1.06 -4.33 -2.36
CA GLY A 161 0.77 -2.98 -1.87
C GLY A 161 -0.43 -2.37 -2.56
N TYR A 162 -0.95 -1.28 -1.99
CA TYR A 162 -1.88 -0.38 -2.68
C TYR A 162 -1.11 0.71 -3.40
N SER A 163 -1.61 1.13 -4.55
CA SER A 163 -1.16 2.33 -5.25
C SER A 163 -2.35 3.22 -5.59
N LEU A 164 -2.16 4.53 -5.48
CA LEU A 164 -3.11 5.58 -5.84
C LEU A 164 -2.45 6.48 -6.89
N ASN A 165 -3.08 6.62 -8.05
CA ASN A 165 -2.56 7.41 -9.17
C ASN A 165 -1.09 7.09 -9.53
N GLY A 166 -0.69 5.81 -9.39
CA GLY A 166 0.66 5.33 -9.69
C GLY A 166 1.69 5.47 -8.56
N ALA A 167 1.35 6.14 -7.45
CA ALA A 167 2.21 6.25 -6.27
C ALA A 167 1.82 5.18 -5.22
N ALA A 168 2.81 4.63 -4.53
CA ALA A 168 2.59 3.63 -3.49
C ALA A 168 1.87 4.22 -2.27
N VAL A 169 1.03 3.41 -1.63
CA VAL A 169 0.44 3.75 -0.33
C VAL A 169 1.24 3.07 0.78
N LEU A 170 1.80 3.87 1.66
CA LEU A 170 2.50 3.42 2.86
C LEU A 170 1.46 3.17 3.96
N LEU A 171 1.38 1.94 4.42
CA LEU A 171 0.52 1.52 5.52
C LEU A 171 1.33 1.47 6.83
N PRO A 172 0.68 1.56 8.02
CA PRO A 172 1.36 1.53 9.31
C PRO A 172 2.18 0.24 9.51
N ALA A 173 3.27 0.35 10.29
CA ALA A 173 4.11 -0.77 10.70
C ALA A 173 4.62 -1.62 9.51
N ASP A 174 5.11 -0.96 8.45
CA ASP A 174 5.57 -1.61 7.21
C ASP A 174 4.54 -2.58 6.62
N GLY A 175 3.28 -2.24 6.79
CA GLY A 175 2.15 -3.03 6.35
C GLY A 175 2.03 -3.07 4.84
N CYS A 176 1.34 -4.08 4.35
CA CYS A 176 0.97 -4.24 2.94
C CYS A 176 -0.54 -4.50 2.83
N ALA A 177 -1.08 -4.35 1.63
CA ALA A 177 -2.49 -4.64 1.34
C ALA A 177 -2.81 -6.13 1.54
N ALA A 178 -1.90 -7.00 1.08
CA ALA A 178 -1.98 -8.43 1.27
C ALA A 178 -0.57 -9.03 1.39
N ARG A 179 -0.42 -9.98 2.30
CA ARG A 179 0.80 -10.77 2.50
C ARG A 179 0.42 -12.22 2.61
N PHE A 180 1.12 -13.08 1.89
CA PHE A 180 0.89 -14.52 1.87
C PHE A 180 2.20 -15.23 2.20
N THR A 181 2.15 -16.22 3.08
CA THR A 181 3.25 -17.15 3.32
C THR A 181 2.89 -18.48 2.69
N VAL A 182 3.80 -18.98 1.86
CA VAL A 182 3.64 -20.26 1.16
C VAL A 182 4.73 -21.19 1.62
N GLN A 183 4.35 -22.37 2.05
CA GLN A 183 5.24 -23.44 2.44
C GLN A 183 4.78 -24.75 1.78
N ASP A 184 5.70 -25.52 1.23
CA ASP A 184 5.44 -26.80 0.59
C ASP A 184 4.31 -26.76 -0.47
N GLY A 185 4.24 -25.66 -1.24
CA GLY A 185 3.24 -25.46 -2.29
C GLY A 185 1.84 -25.09 -1.80
N GLN A 186 1.71 -24.69 -0.56
CA GLN A 186 0.44 -24.32 0.07
C GLN A 186 0.55 -22.96 0.76
N ILE A 187 -0.51 -22.15 0.69
CA ILE A 187 -0.61 -20.94 1.50
C ILE A 187 -0.96 -21.37 2.93
N THR A 188 -0.03 -21.17 3.85
CA THR A 188 -0.19 -21.51 5.28
C THR A 188 -0.69 -20.35 6.11
N ASP A 189 -0.31 -19.14 5.71
CA ASP A 189 -0.68 -17.91 6.39
C ASP A 189 -0.96 -16.80 5.40
N TYR A 190 -1.90 -15.93 5.73
CA TYR A 190 -2.02 -14.64 5.06
C TYR A 190 -2.54 -13.56 5.99
N THR A 191 -2.21 -12.32 5.63
CA THR A 191 -2.77 -11.11 6.21
C THR A 191 -3.32 -10.25 5.08
N LEU A 192 -4.58 -9.86 5.18
CA LEU A 192 -5.26 -8.95 4.27
C LEU A 192 -5.66 -7.69 5.03
N ARG A 193 -5.49 -6.52 4.46
CA ARG A 193 -5.90 -5.23 5.04
C ARG A 193 -6.93 -4.58 4.13
N PHE A 194 -8.18 -4.58 4.54
CA PHE A 194 -9.28 -4.02 3.79
C PHE A 194 -9.32 -2.51 3.98
N ARG A 195 -8.93 -1.79 2.95
CA ARG A 195 -9.01 -0.33 2.86
C ARG A 195 -9.64 0.06 1.54
N GLU A 196 -10.55 0.99 1.57
CA GLU A 196 -11.21 1.59 0.41
C GLU A 196 -10.81 3.05 0.31
N TYR A 197 -10.49 3.48 -0.92
CA TYR A 197 -10.04 4.84 -1.20
C TYR A 197 -10.96 5.50 -2.21
N GLU A 198 -11.46 6.67 -1.89
CA GLU A 198 -12.30 7.51 -2.74
C GLU A 198 -11.58 8.82 -3.00
N GLU A 199 -11.40 9.18 -4.28
CA GLU A 199 -10.76 10.43 -4.66
C GLU A 199 -11.63 11.62 -4.27
N THR A 200 -11.03 12.66 -3.68
CA THR A 200 -11.70 13.91 -3.31
C THR A 200 -11.36 15.02 -4.31
N ALA A 201 -12.05 16.16 -4.20
CA ALA A 201 -11.69 17.35 -4.96
C ALA A 201 -10.48 18.12 -4.38
N GLU A 202 -9.94 17.67 -3.24
CA GLU A 202 -8.82 18.30 -2.59
C GLU A 202 -7.49 17.77 -3.17
N HIS A 203 -6.45 18.59 -3.08
CA HIS A 203 -5.13 18.24 -3.55
C HIS A 203 -4.07 18.47 -2.48
N SER A 204 -3.08 17.58 -2.42
CA SER A 204 -1.92 17.74 -1.56
C SER A 204 -1.00 18.84 -2.08
N LEU A 205 -0.53 19.70 -1.19
CA LEU A 205 0.47 20.71 -1.50
C LEU A 205 1.86 20.10 -1.26
N LEU A 206 2.63 19.97 -2.33
CA LEU A 206 3.97 19.38 -2.28
C LEU A 206 5.01 20.40 -2.74
N LEU A 207 6.24 20.20 -2.30
CA LEU A 207 7.37 20.89 -2.91
C LEU A 207 7.56 20.39 -4.36
N PRO A 208 8.00 21.25 -5.28
CA PRO A 208 8.50 20.81 -6.57
C PRO A 208 9.58 19.74 -6.40
N GLU A 209 9.62 18.75 -7.28
CA GLU A 209 10.51 17.58 -7.17
C GLU A 209 11.98 17.98 -6.93
N ARG A 210 12.49 18.95 -7.68
CA ARG A 210 13.88 19.42 -7.53
C ARG A 210 14.15 20.08 -6.19
N GLN A 211 13.18 20.80 -5.63
CA GLN A 211 13.30 21.38 -4.28
C GLN A 211 13.26 20.32 -3.22
N ALA A 212 12.39 19.31 -3.38
CA ALA A 212 12.33 18.18 -2.48
C ALA A 212 13.63 17.36 -2.52
N ALA A 213 14.20 17.12 -3.71
CA ALA A 213 15.49 16.46 -3.87
C ALA A 213 16.63 17.25 -3.21
N ALA A 214 16.69 18.55 -3.42
CA ALA A 214 17.70 19.40 -2.79
C ALA A 214 17.59 19.43 -1.25
N ALA A 215 16.37 19.46 -0.73
CA ALA A 215 16.13 19.36 0.70
C ALA A 215 16.58 18.00 1.25
N LEU A 216 16.37 16.92 0.49
CA LEU A 216 16.84 15.59 0.87
C LEU A 216 18.36 15.51 0.91
N ASP A 217 19.04 16.01 -0.12
CA ASP A 217 20.51 16.03 -0.19
C ASP A 217 21.13 16.81 0.98
N ALA A 218 20.51 17.93 1.37
CA ALA A 218 20.95 18.72 2.50
C ALA A 218 20.75 18.00 3.86
N LEU A 219 19.71 17.19 3.98
CA LEU A 219 19.37 16.47 5.22
C LEU A 219 20.03 15.09 5.33
N SER A 220 20.36 14.47 4.21
CA SER A 220 20.89 13.11 4.16
C SER A 220 21.80 12.91 2.94
N PRO A 221 23.08 13.32 3.02
CA PRO A 221 24.03 13.25 1.92
C PRO A 221 24.40 11.83 1.47
N GLU A 222 23.89 10.80 2.10
CA GLU A 222 24.19 9.38 1.80
C GLU A 222 23.33 8.77 0.66
N GLY A 223 22.83 9.59 -0.25
CA GLY A 223 22.23 9.11 -1.50
C GLY A 223 20.96 8.29 -1.31
N ARG A 224 19.96 8.87 -0.65
CA ARG A 224 18.63 8.26 -0.53
C ARG A 224 17.78 8.52 -1.78
N GLU A 225 16.92 7.59 -2.08
CA GLU A 225 15.92 7.75 -3.13
C GLU A 225 14.74 8.58 -2.60
N LEU A 226 14.31 9.57 -3.40
CA LEU A 226 13.12 10.38 -3.11
C LEU A 226 11.93 9.80 -3.87
N LEU A 227 10.91 9.38 -3.12
CA LEU A 227 9.71 8.78 -3.67
C LEU A 227 8.48 9.61 -3.32
N LEU A 228 7.58 9.77 -4.29
CA LEU A 228 6.23 10.26 -4.03
C LEU A 228 5.37 9.10 -3.55
N CYS A 229 4.86 9.19 -2.34
CA CYS A 229 4.01 8.15 -1.74
C CYS A 229 2.78 8.77 -1.09
N TYR A 230 1.71 8.01 -0.99
CA TYR A 230 0.59 8.29 -0.12
C TYR A 230 0.83 7.68 1.26
N THR A 231 0.39 8.34 2.32
CA THR A 231 0.52 7.81 3.69
C THR A 231 -0.88 7.56 4.26
N ASP A 232 -1.18 6.30 4.56
CA ASP A 232 -2.40 5.88 5.25
C ASP A 232 -2.05 5.41 6.67
N ASN A 233 -2.34 6.23 7.65
CA ASN A 233 -2.12 5.94 9.08
C ASN A 233 -3.35 5.31 9.76
N GLY A 234 -4.29 4.77 8.98
CA GLY A 234 -5.55 4.21 9.48
C GLY A 234 -6.65 5.26 9.70
N GLY A 235 -6.40 6.52 9.38
CA GLY A 235 -7.40 7.59 9.43
C GLY A 235 -8.32 7.62 8.20
N ASP A 236 -9.15 8.67 8.13
CA ASP A 236 -10.14 8.85 7.05
C ASP A 236 -9.57 9.64 5.87
N THR A 237 -8.37 10.20 5.98
CA THR A 237 -7.75 11.01 4.93
C THR A 237 -6.35 10.51 4.61
N VAL A 238 -6.08 10.37 3.33
CA VAL A 238 -4.80 9.91 2.80
C VAL A 238 -4.24 10.95 1.85
N GLN A 239 -3.06 11.44 2.15
CA GLN A 239 -2.38 12.50 1.42
C GLN A 239 -1.05 12.02 0.87
N ALA A 240 -0.68 12.58 -0.28
CA ALA A 240 0.64 12.33 -0.84
C ALA A 240 1.71 13.19 -0.14
N GLY A 241 2.91 12.64 -0.09
CA GLY A 241 4.09 13.29 0.46
C GLY A 241 5.37 12.76 -0.18
N TRP A 242 6.45 13.52 -0.04
CA TRP A 242 7.78 13.03 -0.39
C TRP A 242 8.34 12.19 0.74
N VAL A 243 8.86 11.03 0.40
CA VAL A 243 9.44 10.07 1.34
C VAL A 243 10.86 9.72 0.88
N ALA A 244 11.81 9.81 1.80
CA ALA A 244 13.18 9.36 1.61
C ALA A 244 13.31 7.87 1.94
N ARG A 245 13.92 7.10 1.06
CA ARG A 245 14.14 5.66 1.25
C ARG A 245 15.60 5.28 1.07
#